data_5ee483dae2c91f2e7791ac478d058edb
#
_entry.id   5ee483dae2c91f2e7791ac478d058edb
#
_cell.length_a   1.000
_cell.length_b   1.000
_cell.length_c   1.000
_cell.angle_alpha   90.00
_cell.angle_beta   90.00
_cell.angle_gamma   90.00
#
_symmetry.space_group_name_H-M   'P 1'
#
loop_
_entity.id
_entity.type
_entity.pdbx_description
1 polymer ?
#
loop_
_entity_poly.entity_id
_entity_poly.type
_entity_poly.pdbx_seq_one_letter_code
_entity_poly.pdbx_strand_id
1 'polypeptide(L)'
;MQKIKIGIIGMGRMGITHFSIMNSHPQVEIVSVSDTSKMVLEVLSKYVKSLQVFTDYKEMIDKSSLDGLIICTPPNLHYEICKYACGKGIHVFCEKPFTTNPKQAKELAEMFADKRLVNQVGYVNRFNDIFMTARKYIQNGLIGDVIRFNSEMFSCTISKPESGDGWRSKRENGGGATYEMASHALDLVDYLIGTPDKVAGTSMNQVYSKHVEDIVSTTLFYKDGRSGTVYV
;
A
#
# COMPACT_ATOMS: atom_id res chain seq x y z
N MET A 1 3.68 -18.71 -24.22
CA MET A 1 4.34 -18.53 -22.90
C MET A 1 3.35 -18.92 -21.83
N GLN A 2 3.80 -19.56 -20.76
CA GLN A 2 2.96 -19.87 -19.59
C GLN A 2 2.57 -18.56 -18.90
N LYS A 3 1.29 -18.41 -18.54
CA LYS A 3 0.82 -17.24 -17.83
C LYS A 3 1.24 -17.28 -16.36
N ILE A 4 1.50 -16.10 -15.77
CA ILE A 4 1.77 -15.94 -14.35
C ILE A 4 0.44 -16.06 -13.60
N LYS A 5 0.37 -16.98 -12.66
CA LYS A 5 -0.83 -17.27 -11.86
C LYS A 5 -0.86 -16.39 -10.62
N ILE A 6 -1.88 -15.54 -10.53
CA ILE A 6 -2.05 -14.55 -9.47
C ILE A 6 -3.26 -14.88 -8.61
N GLY A 7 -3.09 -14.78 -7.29
CA GLY A 7 -4.18 -14.71 -6.31
C GLY A 7 -4.41 -13.28 -5.84
N ILE A 8 -5.64 -12.93 -5.44
CA ILE A 8 -5.95 -11.64 -4.83
C ILE A 8 -6.65 -11.84 -3.49
N ILE A 9 -6.17 -11.17 -2.45
CA ILE A 9 -6.77 -11.18 -1.11
C ILE A 9 -7.33 -9.80 -0.79
N GLY A 10 -8.62 -9.77 -0.41
CA GLY A 10 -9.37 -8.53 -0.18
C GLY A 10 -9.99 -7.99 -1.45
N MET A 11 -11.28 -8.28 -1.68
CA MET A 11 -12.04 -7.87 -2.87
C MET A 11 -12.87 -6.61 -2.62
N GLY A 12 -12.33 -5.68 -1.83
CA GLY A 12 -12.83 -4.31 -1.71
C GLY A 12 -12.51 -3.49 -2.97
N ARG A 13 -12.67 -2.15 -2.88
CA ARG A 13 -12.42 -1.24 -4.02
C ARG A 13 -11.08 -1.49 -4.71
N MET A 14 -9.98 -1.60 -3.95
CA MET A 14 -8.65 -1.80 -4.54
C MET A 14 -8.51 -3.21 -5.13
N GLY A 15 -9.00 -4.24 -4.45
CA GLY A 15 -8.98 -5.60 -4.99
C GLY A 15 -9.70 -5.73 -6.31
N ILE A 16 -10.89 -5.14 -6.44
CA ILE A 16 -11.64 -5.09 -7.71
C ILE A 16 -10.88 -4.31 -8.79
N THR A 17 -10.24 -3.20 -8.42
CA THR A 17 -9.42 -2.40 -9.35
C THR A 17 -8.25 -3.23 -9.87
N HIS A 18 -7.47 -3.85 -8.98
CA HIS A 18 -6.36 -4.72 -9.39
C HIS A 18 -6.84 -5.93 -10.19
N PHE A 19 -7.94 -6.56 -9.78
CA PHE A 19 -8.56 -7.65 -10.54
C PHE A 19 -8.85 -7.23 -11.98
N SER A 20 -9.50 -6.09 -12.17
CA SER A 20 -9.88 -5.60 -13.51
C SER A 20 -8.66 -5.30 -14.39
N ILE A 21 -7.64 -4.66 -13.83
CA ILE A 21 -6.41 -4.32 -14.55
C ILE A 21 -5.63 -5.59 -14.91
N MET A 22 -5.39 -6.45 -13.93
CA MET A 22 -4.56 -7.64 -14.12
C MET A 22 -5.25 -8.69 -15.00
N ASN A 23 -6.58 -8.80 -14.95
CA ASN A 23 -7.33 -9.70 -15.80
C ASN A 23 -7.29 -9.32 -17.30
N SER A 24 -6.97 -8.06 -17.61
CA SER A 24 -6.74 -7.61 -19.00
C SER A 24 -5.31 -7.86 -19.50
N HIS A 25 -4.37 -8.21 -18.63
CA HIS A 25 -2.97 -8.37 -19.00
C HIS A 25 -2.73 -9.75 -19.67
N PRO A 26 -2.15 -9.82 -20.87
CA PRO A 26 -2.06 -11.07 -21.66
C PRO A 26 -1.20 -12.16 -21.00
N GLN A 27 -0.25 -11.80 -20.15
CA GLN A 27 0.67 -12.73 -19.47
C GLN A 27 0.19 -13.12 -18.07
N VAL A 28 -0.97 -12.66 -17.63
CA VAL A 28 -1.50 -12.92 -16.29
C VAL A 28 -2.75 -13.77 -16.36
N GLU A 29 -2.92 -14.64 -15.39
CA GLU A 29 -4.12 -15.39 -15.09
C GLU A 29 -4.47 -15.23 -13.63
N ILE A 30 -5.63 -14.63 -13.31
CA ILE A 30 -6.12 -14.59 -11.94
C ILE A 30 -6.85 -15.91 -11.68
N VAL A 31 -6.26 -16.77 -10.86
CA VAL A 31 -6.76 -18.12 -10.62
C VAL A 31 -7.63 -18.22 -9.37
N SER A 32 -7.40 -17.35 -8.37
CA SER A 32 -8.16 -17.40 -7.12
C SER A 32 -8.27 -16.03 -6.45
N VAL A 33 -9.33 -15.86 -5.66
CA VAL A 33 -9.54 -14.68 -4.82
C VAL A 33 -10.03 -15.11 -3.43
N SER A 34 -9.70 -14.30 -2.43
CA SER A 34 -10.20 -14.47 -1.07
C SER A 34 -10.77 -13.16 -0.52
N ASP A 35 -11.95 -13.25 0.11
CA ASP A 35 -12.57 -12.16 0.85
C ASP A 35 -13.47 -12.72 1.96
N THR A 36 -13.65 -11.99 3.05
CA THR A 36 -14.58 -12.38 4.12
C THR A 36 -16.06 -12.19 3.73
N SER A 37 -16.33 -11.38 2.71
CA SER A 37 -17.69 -11.12 2.20
C SER A 37 -18.13 -12.20 1.23
N LYS A 38 -18.99 -13.11 1.69
CA LYS A 38 -19.59 -14.15 0.84
C LYS A 38 -20.34 -13.57 -0.36
N MET A 39 -21.04 -12.46 -0.18
CA MET A 39 -21.78 -11.79 -1.26
C MET A 39 -20.84 -11.37 -2.41
N VAL A 40 -19.69 -10.79 -2.11
CA VAL A 40 -18.70 -10.40 -3.13
C VAL A 40 -18.18 -11.63 -3.87
N LEU A 41 -17.88 -12.70 -3.15
CA LEU A 41 -17.39 -13.96 -3.72
C LEU A 41 -18.44 -14.64 -4.62
N GLU A 42 -19.70 -14.65 -4.20
CA GLU A 42 -20.83 -15.18 -5.00
C GLU A 42 -21.00 -14.42 -6.32
N VAL A 43 -20.93 -13.09 -6.29
CA VAL A 43 -20.97 -12.26 -7.50
C VAL A 43 -19.82 -12.62 -8.43
N LEU A 44 -18.58 -12.66 -7.91
CA LEU A 44 -17.39 -12.98 -8.71
C LEU A 44 -17.48 -14.37 -9.34
N SER A 45 -17.87 -15.39 -8.59
CA SER A 45 -18.00 -16.77 -9.08
C SER A 45 -19.09 -16.92 -10.15
N LYS A 46 -20.13 -16.10 -10.08
CA LYS A 46 -21.21 -16.08 -11.09
C LYS A 46 -20.72 -15.57 -12.45
N TYR A 47 -19.89 -14.51 -12.46
CA TYR A 47 -19.44 -13.86 -13.69
C TYR A 47 -18.12 -14.40 -14.22
N VAL A 48 -17.24 -14.94 -13.37
CA VAL A 48 -15.94 -15.49 -13.77
C VAL A 48 -15.86 -16.97 -13.39
N LYS A 49 -16.29 -17.83 -14.29
CA LYS A 49 -16.48 -19.29 -14.03
C LYS A 49 -15.21 -20.06 -13.71
N SER A 50 -14.04 -19.60 -14.18
CA SER A 50 -12.73 -20.23 -13.91
C SER A 50 -12.12 -19.81 -12.58
N LEU A 51 -12.69 -18.82 -11.89
CA LEU A 51 -12.13 -18.23 -10.68
C LEU A 51 -12.47 -19.11 -9.47
N GLN A 52 -11.45 -19.53 -8.72
CA GLN A 52 -11.65 -20.14 -7.41
C GLN A 52 -11.87 -19.05 -6.36
N VAL A 53 -12.85 -19.23 -5.49
CA VAL A 53 -13.19 -18.26 -4.45
C VAL A 53 -13.07 -18.87 -3.05
N PHE A 54 -12.51 -18.13 -2.10
CA PHE A 54 -12.24 -18.59 -0.75
C PHE A 54 -12.65 -17.54 0.28
N THR A 55 -13.16 -17.97 1.42
CA THR A 55 -13.42 -17.07 2.56
C THR A 55 -12.21 -16.94 3.48
N ASP A 56 -11.24 -17.86 3.39
CA ASP A 56 -9.99 -17.87 4.14
C ASP A 56 -8.79 -17.79 3.20
N TYR A 57 -7.88 -16.84 3.46
CA TYR A 57 -6.72 -16.62 2.59
C TYR A 57 -5.65 -17.72 2.71
N LYS A 58 -5.54 -18.37 3.87
CA LYS A 58 -4.59 -19.47 4.03
C LYS A 58 -5.04 -20.68 3.22
N GLU A 59 -6.33 -20.98 3.29
CA GLU A 59 -6.93 -22.02 2.47
C GLU A 59 -6.70 -21.76 0.98
N MET A 60 -6.90 -20.52 0.52
CA MET A 60 -6.62 -20.12 -0.86
C MET A 60 -5.15 -20.35 -1.22
N ILE A 61 -4.22 -19.87 -0.40
CA ILE A 61 -2.78 -20.01 -0.65
C ILE A 61 -2.36 -21.48 -0.69
N ASP A 62 -2.92 -22.32 0.19
CA ASP A 62 -2.56 -23.73 0.28
C ASP A 62 -3.14 -24.58 -0.85
N LYS A 63 -4.31 -24.20 -1.37
CA LYS A 63 -5.01 -24.98 -2.41
C LYS A 63 -4.79 -24.47 -3.83
N SER A 64 -4.35 -23.21 -4.00
CA SER A 64 -4.11 -22.62 -5.31
C SER A 64 -2.61 -22.68 -5.67
N SER A 65 -2.33 -23.01 -6.93
CA SER A 65 -0.97 -22.90 -7.47
C SER A 65 -0.71 -21.44 -7.87
N LEU A 66 0.00 -20.67 -7.05
CA LEU A 66 0.23 -19.24 -7.22
C LEU A 66 1.71 -18.94 -7.45
N ASP A 67 1.99 -18.12 -8.46
CA ASP A 67 3.30 -17.49 -8.67
C ASP A 67 3.40 -16.19 -7.89
N GLY A 68 2.29 -15.45 -7.79
CA GLY A 68 2.21 -14.17 -7.11
C GLY A 68 0.88 -13.91 -6.41
N LEU A 69 0.92 -12.98 -5.46
CA LEU A 69 -0.22 -12.61 -4.64
C LEU A 69 -0.37 -11.08 -4.60
N ILE A 70 -1.58 -10.59 -4.78
CA ILE A 70 -1.94 -9.19 -4.58
C ILE A 70 -2.74 -9.09 -3.29
N ILE A 71 -2.28 -8.26 -2.34
CA ILE A 71 -2.89 -8.10 -1.01
C ILE A 71 -3.54 -6.71 -0.92
N CYS A 72 -4.86 -6.68 -0.76
CA CYS A 72 -5.70 -5.48 -0.72
C CYS A 72 -6.58 -5.42 0.53
N THR A 73 -6.16 -6.07 1.59
CA THR A 73 -6.84 -6.08 2.89
C THR A 73 -6.61 -4.77 3.67
N PRO A 74 -7.26 -4.56 4.82
CA PRO A 74 -6.84 -3.53 5.76
C PRO A 74 -5.39 -3.75 6.24
N PRO A 75 -4.65 -2.65 6.53
CA PRO A 75 -3.20 -2.70 6.81
C PRO A 75 -2.75 -3.59 7.96
N ASN A 76 -3.60 -3.75 8.99
CA ASN A 76 -3.31 -4.61 10.14
C ASN A 76 -3.13 -6.10 9.78
N LEU A 77 -3.65 -6.54 8.63
CA LEU A 77 -3.56 -7.91 8.15
C LEU A 77 -2.34 -8.14 7.23
N HIS A 78 -1.73 -7.08 6.70
CA HIS A 78 -0.67 -7.20 5.70
C HIS A 78 0.51 -8.04 6.17
N TYR A 79 0.97 -7.82 7.41
CA TYR A 79 2.13 -8.54 7.94
C TYR A 79 1.94 -10.06 7.94
N GLU A 80 0.83 -10.53 8.52
CA GLU A 80 0.56 -11.97 8.64
C GLU A 80 0.37 -12.63 7.27
N ILE A 81 -0.32 -11.95 6.35
CA ILE A 81 -0.53 -12.46 4.99
C ILE A 81 0.78 -12.51 4.21
N CYS A 82 1.58 -11.43 4.24
CA CYS A 82 2.88 -11.38 3.57
C CYS A 82 3.84 -12.43 4.12
N LYS A 83 3.88 -12.60 5.45
CA LYS A 83 4.72 -13.61 6.11
C LYS A 83 4.32 -15.02 5.69
N TYR A 84 3.03 -15.30 5.64
CA TYR A 84 2.52 -16.61 5.19
C TYR A 84 2.85 -16.87 3.72
N ALA A 85 2.62 -15.91 2.83
CA ALA A 85 2.95 -16.00 1.42
C ALA A 85 4.45 -16.20 1.18
N CYS A 86 5.30 -15.43 1.88
CA CYS A 86 6.75 -15.59 1.85
C CYS A 86 7.18 -16.98 2.33
N GLY A 87 6.52 -17.52 3.38
CA GLY A 87 6.72 -18.90 3.85
C GLY A 87 6.51 -19.94 2.76
N LYS A 88 5.54 -19.70 1.88
CA LYS A 88 5.17 -20.58 0.74
C LYS A 88 5.97 -20.31 -0.55
N GLY A 89 6.87 -19.35 -0.55
CA GLY A 89 7.69 -19.02 -1.73
C GLY A 89 6.95 -18.22 -2.80
N ILE A 90 5.92 -17.45 -2.44
CA ILE A 90 5.07 -16.69 -3.35
C ILE A 90 5.54 -15.23 -3.41
N HIS A 91 5.64 -14.68 -4.62
CA HIS A 91 5.89 -13.25 -4.86
C HIS A 91 4.71 -12.40 -4.39
N VAL A 92 4.95 -11.19 -3.89
CA VAL A 92 3.89 -10.38 -3.30
C VAL A 92 3.89 -8.95 -3.83
N PHE A 93 2.71 -8.47 -4.22
CA PHE A 93 2.37 -7.06 -4.26
C PHE A 93 1.41 -6.78 -3.10
N CYS A 94 1.76 -5.84 -2.23
CA CYS A 94 0.96 -5.46 -1.07
C CYS A 94 0.54 -4.01 -1.15
N GLU A 95 -0.74 -3.70 -0.94
CA GLU A 95 -1.21 -2.33 -0.83
C GLU A 95 -0.52 -1.58 0.31
N LYS A 96 -0.48 -0.27 0.17
CA LYS A 96 0.11 0.63 1.17
C LYS A 96 -0.85 0.81 2.38
N PRO A 97 -0.30 1.10 3.57
CA PRO A 97 1.11 0.97 3.95
C PRO A 97 1.50 -0.51 4.05
N PHE A 98 2.77 -0.83 3.87
CA PHE A 98 3.24 -2.22 3.90
C PHE A 98 2.88 -2.92 5.22
N THR A 99 3.11 -2.25 6.34
CA THR A 99 2.66 -2.66 7.67
C THR A 99 2.37 -1.42 8.52
N THR A 100 1.72 -1.60 9.66
CA THR A 100 1.51 -0.55 10.67
C THR A 100 2.64 -0.48 11.71
N ASN A 101 3.63 -1.40 11.62
CA ASN A 101 4.75 -1.48 12.54
C ASN A 101 6.07 -1.57 11.74
N PRO A 102 7.01 -0.61 11.92
CA PRO A 102 8.25 -0.57 11.15
C PRO A 102 9.16 -1.78 11.39
N LYS A 103 9.12 -2.42 12.57
CA LYS A 103 9.89 -3.65 12.83
C LYS A 103 9.36 -4.81 11.98
N GLN A 104 8.04 -4.93 11.83
CA GLN A 104 7.42 -5.94 10.96
C GLN A 104 7.76 -5.69 9.48
N ALA A 105 7.77 -4.42 9.03
CA ALA A 105 8.17 -4.08 7.68
C ALA A 105 9.61 -4.49 7.38
N LYS A 106 10.53 -4.23 8.31
CA LYS A 106 11.94 -4.64 8.19
C LYS A 106 12.08 -6.16 8.15
N GLU A 107 11.42 -6.87 9.07
CA GLU A 107 11.43 -8.34 9.10
C GLU A 107 10.96 -8.94 7.76
N LEU A 108 9.85 -8.45 7.22
CA LEU A 108 9.34 -8.91 5.92
C LEU A 108 10.32 -8.63 4.80
N ALA A 109 10.91 -7.43 4.74
CA ALA A 109 11.88 -7.08 3.71
C ALA A 109 13.09 -8.03 3.72
N GLU A 110 13.61 -8.35 4.91
CA GLU A 110 14.69 -9.32 5.10
C GLU A 110 14.25 -10.74 4.67
N MET A 111 13.08 -11.20 5.09
CA MET A 111 12.55 -12.52 4.72
C MET A 111 12.38 -12.70 3.21
N PHE A 112 11.86 -11.69 2.51
CA PHE A 112 11.70 -11.73 1.05
C PHE A 112 13.05 -11.70 0.34
N ALA A 113 14.00 -10.90 0.83
CA ALA A 113 15.35 -10.83 0.29
C ALA A 113 16.10 -12.18 0.43
N ASP A 114 16.06 -12.79 1.61
CA ASP A 114 16.70 -14.08 1.88
C ASP A 114 16.19 -15.19 0.96
N LYS A 115 14.90 -15.16 0.65
CA LYS A 115 14.28 -16.12 -0.27
C LYS A 115 14.35 -15.73 -1.74
N ARG A 116 14.92 -14.57 -2.07
CA ARG A 116 14.97 -13.99 -3.42
C ARG A 116 13.59 -13.88 -4.07
N LEU A 117 12.58 -13.55 -3.25
CA LEU A 117 11.22 -13.32 -3.71
C LEU A 117 11.01 -11.85 -4.01
N VAL A 118 10.29 -11.59 -5.10
CA VAL A 118 9.85 -10.22 -5.43
C VAL A 118 8.79 -9.79 -4.43
N ASN A 119 8.98 -8.60 -3.86
CA ASN A 119 7.95 -7.93 -3.09
C ASN A 119 7.88 -6.46 -3.53
N GLN A 120 6.67 -5.92 -3.58
CA GLN A 120 6.44 -4.53 -3.93
C GLN A 120 5.28 -3.97 -3.11
N VAL A 121 5.44 -2.74 -2.63
CA VAL A 121 4.38 -2.00 -1.95
C VAL A 121 3.68 -1.07 -2.94
N GLY A 122 2.36 -0.94 -2.83
CA GLY A 122 1.49 -0.21 -3.76
C GLY A 122 1.59 1.31 -3.70
N TYR A 123 2.79 1.89 -3.66
CA TYR A 123 3.02 3.33 -3.76
C TYR A 123 2.95 3.79 -5.23
N VAL A 124 1.73 3.87 -5.75
CA VAL A 124 1.45 4.13 -7.17
C VAL A 124 2.04 5.43 -7.71
N ASN A 125 2.22 6.45 -6.86
CA ASN A 125 2.76 7.74 -7.25
C ASN A 125 4.21 7.65 -7.78
N ARG A 126 5.00 6.65 -7.38
CA ARG A 126 6.34 6.38 -7.92
C ARG A 126 6.34 6.05 -9.41
N PHE A 127 5.19 5.62 -9.95
CA PHE A 127 4.99 5.25 -11.36
C PHE A 127 4.17 6.28 -12.14
N ASN A 128 3.81 7.40 -11.51
CA ASN A 128 3.14 8.51 -12.18
C ASN A 128 4.15 9.34 -12.97
N ASP A 129 3.89 9.57 -14.25
CA ASP A 129 4.79 10.30 -15.17
C ASP A 129 5.18 11.69 -14.67
N ILE A 130 4.29 12.38 -13.95
CA ILE A 130 4.56 13.69 -13.37
C ILE A 130 5.68 13.58 -12.32
N PHE A 131 5.56 12.65 -11.38
CA PHE A 131 6.57 12.47 -10.32
C PHE A 131 7.86 11.83 -10.86
N MET A 132 7.77 10.96 -11.85
CA MET A 132 8.94 10.42 -12.54
C MET A 132 9.70 11.52 -13.28
N THR A 133 9.00 12.44 -13.92
CA THR A 133 9.60 13.60 -14.60
C THR A 133 10.21 14.58 -13.61
N ALA A 134 9.49 14.92 -12.53
CA ALA A 134 10.01 15.76 -11.46
C ALA A 134 11.31 15.19 -10.85
N ARG A 135 11.35 13.87 -10.61
CA ARG A 135 12.57 13.20 -10.14
C ARG A 135 13.74 13.36 -11.11
N LYS A 136 13.49 13.16 -12.41
CA LYS A 136 14.52 13.37 -13.43
C LYS A 136 15.05 14.81 -13.45
N TYR A 137 14.19 15.81 -13.29
CA TYR A 137 14.60 17.22 -13.27
C TYR A 137 15.47 17.53 -12.05
N ILE A 138 15.09 17.00 -10.88
CA ILE A 138 15.88 17.13 -9.65
C ILE A 138 17.25 16.45 -9.82
N GLN A 139 17.26 15.18 -10.24
CA GLN A 139 18.50 14.40 -10.39
C GLN A 139 19.47 14.96 -11.43
N ASN A 140 18.96 15.58 -12.50
CA ASN A 140 19.76 16.19 -13.55
C ASN A 140 20.16 17.64 -13.24
N GLY A 141 19.84 18.15 -12.04
CA GLY A 141 20.19 19.50 -11.63
C GLY A 141 19.46 20.61 -12.39
N LEU A 142 18.33 20.30 -13.09
CA LEU A 142 17.62 21.29 -13.91
C LEU A 142 17.05 22.44 -13.08
N ILE A 143 16.71 22.19 -11.80
CA ILE A 143 16.22 23.19 -10.86
C ILE A 143 17.29 23.65 -9.85
N GLY A 144 18.55 23.23 -10.06
CA GLY A 144 19.63 23.41 -9.08
C GLY A 144 19.46 22.52 -7.85
N ASP A 145 20.15 22.90 -6.77
CA ASP A 145 20.08 22.16 -5.50
C ASP A 145 18.76 22.43 -4.79
N VAL A 146 18.13 21.37 -4.31
CA VAL A 146 16.95 21.48 -3.46
C VAL A 146 17.41 21.91 -2.06
N ILE A 147 16.98 23.09 -1.63
CA ILE A 147 17.31 23.64 -0.30
C ILE A 147 16.17 23.37 0.68
N ARG A 148 14.92 23.58 0.20
CA ARG A 148 13.70 23.41 0.99
C ARG A 148 12.57 22.85 0.14
N PHE A 149 11.68 22.09 0.76
CA PHE A 149 10.45 21.59 0.11
C PHE A 149 9.25 21.59 1.05
N ASN A 150 8.07 21.60 0.47
CA ASN A 150 6.80 21.32 1.15
C ASN A 150 6.09 20.17 0.38
N SER A 151 5.56 19.22 1.13
CA SER A 151 4.72 18.15 0.58
C SER A 151 3.36 18.21 1.28
N GLU A 152 2.33 18.48 0.50
CA GLU A 152 0.96 18.63 0.98
C GLU A 152 0.04 17.67 0.25
N MET A 153 -0.82 16.98 0.99
CA MET A 153 -1.77 16.03 0.40
C MET A 153 -3.08 16.06 1.19
N PHE A 154 -4.16 16.41 0.51
CA PHE A 154 -5.47 16.58 1.15
C PHE A 154 -6.49 15.60 0.59
N SER A 155 -7.35 15.08 1.49
CA SER A 155 -8.46 14.20 1.16
C SER A 155 -9.60 14.38 2.15
N CYS A 156 -10.83 14.19 1.70
CA CYS A 156 -12.01 14.20 2.57
C CYS A 156 -12.44 12.78 3.01
N THR A 157 -11.61 11.77 2.81
CA THR A 157 -12.01 10.37 3.02
C THR A 157 -12.36 10.06 4.48
N ILE A 158 -11.60 10.62 5.43
CA ILE A 158 -11.80 10.38 6.88
C ILE A 158 -12.87 11.31 7.45
N SER A 159 -13.04 12.51 6.89
CA SER A 159 -13.99 13.52 7.37
C SER A 159 -15.44 13.26 6.96
N LYS A 160 -15.72 12.27 6.12
CA LYS A 160 -17.09 11.94 5.71
C LYS A 160 -17.87 11.30 6.87
N PRO A 161 -19.10 11.75 7.14
CA PRO A 161 -19.93 11.17 8.21
C PRO A 161 -20.15 9.66 8.08
N GLU A 162 -20.24 9.17 6.84
CA GLU A 162 -20.46 7.74 6.54
C GLU A 162 -19.23 6.86 6.76
N SER A 163 -18.06 7.44 7.02
CA SER A 163 -16.83 6.68 7.28
C SER A 163 -16.74 6.10 8.71
N GLY A 164 -17.74 6.37 9.55
CA GLY A 164 -17.73 6.04 10.99
C GLY A 164 -17.56 4.56 11.36
N ASP A 165 -17.94 3.62 10.48
CA ASP A 165 -17.86 2.18 10.74
C ASP A 165 -16.80 1.46 9.88
N GLY A 166 -16.17 2.13 8.96
CA GLY A 166 -15.13 1.57 8.11
C GLY A 166 -13.81 1.33 8.85
N TRP A 167 -12.97 0.44 8.34
CA TRP A 167 -11.65 0.17 8.90
C TRP A 167 -10.75 1.42 8.96
N ARG A 168 -10.98 2.42 8.08
CA ARG A 168 -10.23 3.68 8.03
C ARG A 168 -10.43 4.58 9.24
N SER A 169 -11.55 4.43 9.94
CA SER A 169 -11.83 5.14 11.20
C SER A 169 -11.41 4.36 12.45
N LYS A 170 -10.69 3.24 12.28
CA LYS A 170 -10.23 2.38 13.37
C LYS A 170 -8.70 2.32 13.38
N ARG A 171 -8.09 2.88 14.43
CA ARG A 171 -6.63 2.97 14.55
C ARG A 171 -5.97 1.58 14.54
N GLU A 172 -6.59 0.60 15.19
CA GLU A 172 -6.13 -0.79 15.25
C GLU A 172 -6.07 -1.48 13.88
N ASN A 173 -6.84 -0.98 12.91
CA ASN A 173 -6.85 -1.50 11.54
C ASN A 173 -5.90 -0.75 10.60
N GLY A 174 -5.15 0.23 11.13
CA GLY A 174 -4.28 1.09 10.32
C GLY A 174 -5.05 2.26 9.69
N GLY A 175 -6.16 2.69 10.29
CA GLY A 175 -6.87 3.91 9.91
C GLY A 175 -6.16 5.17 10.40
N GLY A 176 -6.62 6.34 9.92
CA GLY A 176 -6.10 7.66 10.25
C GLY A 176 -5.28 8.29 9.12
N ALA A 177 -5.13 9.60 9.17
CA ALA A 177 -4.42 10.37 8.15
C ALA A 177 -2.95 9.96 8.01
N THR A 178 -2.33 9.48 9.08
CA THR A 178 -0.94 8.99 9.08
C THR A 178 -0.75 7.86 8.06
N TYR A 179 -1.58 6.83 8.14
CA TYR A 179 -1.46 5.67 7.26
C TYR A 179 -2.11 5.88 5.89
N GLU A 180 -3.21 6.65 5.83
CA GLU A 180 -3.94 6.84 4.57
C GLU A 180 -3.29 7.86 3.66
N MET A 181 -2.86 9.02 4.19
CA MET A 181 -2.39 10.15 3.40
C MET A 181 -0.91 10.45 3.62
N ALA A 182 -0.44 10.54 4.89
CA ALA A 182 0.95 10.89 5.16
C ALA A 182 1.91 9.83 4.64
N SER A 183 1.52 8.56 4.59
CA SER A 183 2.33 7.50 3.97
C SER A 183 2.63 7.78 2.49
N HIS A 184 1.68 8.32 1.71
CA HIS A 184 1.91 8.72 0.31
C HIS A 184 2.81 9.95 0.20
N ALA A 185 2.56 10.96 1.04
CA ALA A 185 3.34 12.19 1.03
C ALA A 185 4.80 11.92 1.42
N LEU A 186 5.03 11.12 2.45
CA LEU A 186 6.36 10.72 2.91
C LEU A 186 7.08 9.82 1.88
N ASP A 187 6.35 8.91 1.24
CA ASP A 187 6.90 8.08 0.16
C ASP A 187 7.37 8.92 -1.03
N LEU A 188 6.59 9.94 -1.41
CA LEU A 188 7.00 10.88 -2.46
C LEU A 188 8.21 11.73 -2.07
N VAL A 189 8.30 12.16 -0.80
CA VAL A 189 9.49 12.85 -0.30
C VAL A 189 10.71 11.94 -0.39
N ASP A 190 10.60 10.70 0.08
CA ASP A 190 11.69 9.72 -0.05
C ASP A 190 12.09 9.48 -1.51
N TYR A 191 11.11 9.38 -2.39
CA TYR A 191 11.32 9.15 -3.83
C TYR A 191 12.01 10.31 -4.55
N LEU A 192 11.66 11.56 -4.20
CA LEU A 192 12.12 12.77 -4.91
C LEU A 192 13.37 13.37 -4.26
N ILE A 193 13.43 13.38 -2.93
CA ILE A 193 14.42 14.11 -2.13
C ILE A 193 15.40 13.16 -1.43
N GLY A 194 14.93 11.96 -1.07
CA GLY A 194 15.66 10.96 -0.29
C GLY A 194 15.18 10.86 1.15
N THR A 195 15.73 9.86 1.86
CA THR A 195 15.35 9.57 3.25
C THR A 195 15.89 10.64 4.20
N PRO A 196 15.06 11.25 5.06
CA PRO A 196 15.51 12.25 6.03
C PRO A 196 16.36 11.62 7.14
N ASP A 197 17.30 12.39 7.68
CA ASP A 197 18.13 11.97 8.82
C ASP A 197 17.43 12.18 10.17
N LYS A 198 16.51 13.15 10.23
CA LYS A 198 15.79 13.50 11.46
C LYS A 198 14.38 13.97 11.16
N VAL A 199 13.46 13.54 12.00
CA VAL A 199 12.09 14.02 12.04
C VAL A 199 11.88 14.81 13.32
N ALA A 200 11.24 15.97 13.23
CA ALA A 200 10.96 16.81 14.41
C ALA A 200 9.64 17.59 14.22
N GLY A 201 9.06 18.01 15.33
CA GLY A 201 7.86 18.83 15.32
C GLY A 201 6.63 18.13 14.75
N THR A 202 6.52 16.80 14.93
CA THR A 202 5.33 16.07 14.48
C THR A 202 4.14 16.40 15.36
N SER A 203 3.05 16.84 14.73
CA SER A 203 1.75 17.05 15.34
C SER A 203 0.72 16.17 14.64
N MET A 204 -0.10 15.51 15.42
CA MET A 204 -1.24 14.72 14.95
C MET A 204 -2.49 15.21 15.67
N ASN A 205 -3.43 15.76 14.92
CA ASN A 205 -4.64 16.36 15.47
C ASN A 205 -5.89 15.63 14.98
N GLN A 206 -6.93 15.72 15.79
CA GLN A 206 -8.24 15.16 15.54
C GLN A 206 -9.24 16.31 15.58
N VAL A 207 -9.74 16.73 14.41
CA VAL A 207 -10.64 17.89 14.24
C VAL A 207 -12.02 17.45 13.79
N TYR A 208 -12.10 16.61 12.78
CA TYR A 208 -13.35 16.13 12.17
C TYR A 208 -13.65 14.69 12.54
N SER A 209 -12.64 13.84 12.60
CA SER A 209 -12.78 12.43 12.95
C SER A 209 -13.05 12.25 14.44
N LYS A 210 -13.79 11.18 14.80
CA LYS A 210 -14.09 10.83 16.19
C LYS A 210 -13.07 9.85 16.81
N HIS A 211 -12.30 9.14 16.01
CA HIS A 211 -11.54 7.97 16.49
C HIS A 211 -10.08 7.93 16.05
N VAL A 212 -9.73 8.68 15.01
CA VAL A 212 -8.37 8.68 14.42
C VAL A 212 -7.94 10.13 14.13
N GLU A 213 -6.65 10.35 13.99
CA GLU A 213 -6.15 11.65 13.54
C GLU A 213 -6.56 11.91 12.07
N ASP A 214 -6.91 13.15 11.79
CA ASP A 214 -7.31 13.63 10.46
C ASP A 214 -6.40 14.73 9.93
N ILE A 215 -5.45 15.22 10.76
CA ILE A 215 -4.42 16.17 10.39
C ILE A 215 -3.07 15.66 10.91
N VAL A 216 -2.07 15.64 10.03
CA VAL A 216 -0.68 15.36 10.40
C VAL A 216 0.23 16.43 9.83
N SER A 217 1.10 16.98 10.67
CA SER A 217 2.14 17.93 10.28
C SER A 217 3.47 17.48 10.84
N THR A 218 4.54 17.48 10.02
CA THR A 218 5.87 17.12 10.48
C THR A 218 6.95 17.87 9.71
N THR A 219 8.12 18.07 10.35
CA THR A 219 9.29 18.67 9.72
C THR A 219 10.41 17.64 9.60
N LEU A 220 11.02 17.60 8.43
CA LEU A 220 12.07 16.67 8.05
C LEU A 220 13.39 17.43 7.87
N PHE A 221 14.50 16.87 8.36
CA PHE A 221 15.82 17.46 8.27
C PHE A 221 16.83 16.46 7.71
N TYR A 222 17.77 16.97 6.93
CA TYR A 222 18.85 16.23 6.30
C TYR A 222 20.21 16.76 6.78
N LYS A 223 21.23 15.89 6.85
CA LYS A 223 22.59 16.26 7.30
C LYS A 223 23.25 17.33 6.42
N ASP A 224 22.88 17.41 5.16
CA ASP A 224 23.39 18.40 4.22
C ASP A 224 22.73 19.78 4.35
N GLY A 225 21.87 19.99 5.34
CA GLY A 225 21.20 21.25 5.62
C GLY A 225 19.84 21.41 4.96
N ARG A 226 19.45 20.53 4.05
CA ARG A 226 18.10 20.53 3.48
C ARG A 226 17.03 20.32 4.56
N SER A 227 15.86 20.89 4.35
CA SER A 227 14.72 20.66 5.23
C SER A 227 13.40 20.75 4.46
N GLY A 228 12.36 20.18 5.02
CA GLY A 228 11.02 20.29 4.44
C GLY A 228 9.93 19.97 5.44
N THR A 229 8.70 20.29 5.04
CA THR A 229 7.50 19.98 5.82
C THR A 229 6.59 19.04 5.04
N VAL A 230 5.95 18.15 5.77
CA VAL A 230 4.86 17.32 5.26
C VAL A 230 3.60 17.68 6.04
N TYR A 231 2.52 17.94 5.30
CA TYR A 231 1.21 18.29 5.87
C TYR A 231 0.11 17.49 5.14
N VAL A 232 -0.75 16.84 5.88
CA VAL A 232 -1.89 16.09 5.36
C VAL A 232 -3.10 16.29 6.24
#